data_de11498c148ce3f9c9538d3cdb81160d
#
_entry.id   de11498c148ce3f9c9538d3cdb81160d
#
_cell.length_a   1.000
_cell.length_b   1.000
_cell.length_c   1.000
_cell.angle_alpha   90.00
_cell.angle_beta   90.00
_cell.angle_gamma   90.00
#
_symmetry.space_group_name_H-M   'P 1'
#
loop_
_entity.id
_entity.type
_entity.pdbx_description
1 polymer ?
#
loop_
_entity_poly.entity_id
_entity_poly.type
_entity_poly.pdbx_seq_one_letter_code
_entity_poly.pdbx_strand_id
1 'polypeptide(L)'
;MSAETHIFIIWQNGRYLEQQIIADISSKFELLQIFEVSWPEREFHYNLAKFYGKSLPKGCKKEKECGCGDFLVLLVKDSAPDYKDGKNQNTVHLKLHYRREFGGKNFIHCSDTKQEGIDNLAYLTGMTAEEAASRYGSYNGRYIKLAFKPRRHLRLADKILESLIALYRSIFSSK
;
A
#
# COMPACT_ATOMS: atom_id res chain seq x y z
N MET A 1 -24.60 5.68 -1.27
CA MET A 1 -23.31 5.82 -1.99
C MET A 1 -23.05 4.57 -2.79
N SER A 2 -22.33 4.63 -3.91
CA SER A 2 -21.94 3.43 -4.67
C SER A 2 -20.83 2.67 -3.95
N ALA A 3 -20.81 1.33 -4.11
CA ALA A 3 -19.71 0.50 -3.61
C ALA A 3 -18.36 0.98 -4.20
N GLU A 4 -17.29 0.83 -3.44
CA GLU A 4 -15.95 1.26 -3.86
C GLU A 4 -14.87 0.28 -3.44
N THR A 5 -13.72 0.32 -4.11
CA THR A 5 -12.59 -0.56 -3.82
C THR A 5 -11.55 0.15 -2.96
N HIS A 6 -11.01 -0.60 -2.01
CA HIS A 6 -9.94 -0.18 -1.12
C HIS A 6 -8.84 -1.24 -1.09
N ILE A 7 -7.68 -0.88 -0.55
CA ILE A 7 -6.65 -1.86 -0.24
C ILE A 7 -6.28 -1.84 1.25
N PHE A 8 -5.98 -3.01 1.77
CA PHE A 8 -5.25 -3.18 3.03
C PHE A 8 -3.88 -3.78 2.72
N ILE A 9 -2.87 -3.35 3.46
CA ILE A 9 -1.51 -3.91 3.36
C ILE A 9 -1.17 -4.50 4.72
N ILE A 10 -0.78 -5.77 4.72
CA ILE A 10 -0.16 -6.42 5.87
C ILE A 10 1.32 -6.49 5.55
N TRP A 11 2.11 -5.55 6.11
CA TRP A 11 3.55 -5.53 5.94
C TRP A 11 4.21 -6.78 6.53
N GLN A 12 5.45 -7.07 6.14
CA GLN A 12 6.16 -8.29 6.56
C GLN A 12 6.09 -8.55 8.07
N ASN A 13 6.30 -7.52 8.89
CA ASN A 13 6.26 -7.67 10.35
C ASN A 13 4.85 -7.89 10.93
N GLY A 14 3.79 -7.74 10.12
CA GLY A 14 2.41 -8.08 10.48
C GLY A 14 1.97 -9.47 10.02
N ARG A 15 2.78 -10.18 9.22
CA ARG A 15 2.41 -11.45 8.59
C ARG A 15 2.08 -12.56 9.59
N TYR A 16 2.63 -12.53 10.80
CA TYR A 16 2.31 -13.51 11.84
C TYR A 16 0.84 -13.47 12.31
N LEU A 17 0.13 -12.38 12.01
CA LEU A 17 -1.30 -12.19 12.29
C LEU A 17 -2.17 -12.25 11.02
N GLU A 18 -1.59 -12.59 9.87
CA GLU A 18 -2.28 -12.46 8.58
C GLU A 18 -3.63 -13.17 8.53
N GLN A 19 -3.73 -14.38 9.03
CA GLN A 19 -4.97 -15.17 9.00
C GLN A 19 -6.08 -14.50 9.82
N GLN A 20 -5.75 -14.00 11.00
CA GLN A 20 -6.68 -13.27 11.86
C GLN A 20 -7.17 -11.99 11.21
N ILE A 21 -6.24 -11.21 10.63
CA ILE A 21 -6.54 -9.93 9.98
C ILE A 21 -7.37 -10.16 8.72
N ILE A 22 -7.03 -11.16 7.90
CA ILE A 22 -7.78 -11.51 6.69
C ILE A 22 -9.20 -11.93 7.04
N ALA A 23 -9.39 -12.78 8.05
CA ALA A 23 -10.71 -13.22 8.50
C ALA A 23 -11.57 -12.03 8.98
N ASP A 24 -11.00 -11.14 9.78
CA ASP A 24 -11.69 -9.95 10.28
C ASP A 24 -12.05 -8.97 9.14
N ILE A 25 -11.13 -8.70 8.20
CA ILE A 25 -11.39 -7.87 7.01
C ILE A 25 -12.50 -8.50 6.16
N SER A 26 -12.45 -9.81 5.91
CA SER A 26 -13.45 -10.54 5.10
C SER A 26 -14.84 -10.58 5.74
N SER A 27 -14.94 -10.38 7.07
CA SER A 27 -16.22 -10.27 7.76
C SER A 27 -16.90 -8.91 7.55
N LYS A 28 -16.15 -7.90 7.10
CA LYS A 28 -16.61 -6.49 6.99
C LYS A 28 -16.64 -5.99 5.56
N PHE A 29 -15.82 -6.56 4.70
CA PHE A 29 -15.67 -6.18 3.29
C PHE A 29 -15.74 -7.41 2.39
N GLU A 30 -16.18 -7.24 1.15
CA GLU A 30 -16.05 -8.28 0.14
C GLU A 30 -14.56 -8.38 -0.27
N LEU A 31 -13.91 -9.50 0.06
CA LEU A 31 -12.51 -9.74 -0.31
C LEU A 31 -12.44 -10.16 -1.79
N LEU A 32 -11.88 -9.29 -2.61
CA LEU A 32 -11.78 -9.51 -4.05
C LEU A 32 -10.54 -10.31 -4.44
N GLN A 33 -9.37 -9.98 -3.83
CA GLN A 33 -8.11 -10.65 -4.13
C GLN A 33 -7.06 -10.42 -3.05
N ILE A 34 -6.08 -11.32 -2.95
CA ILE A 34 -4.87 -11.14 -2.11
C ILE A 34 -3.63 -11.31 -2.98
N PHE A 35 -2.80 -10.29 -3.01
CA PHE A 35 -1.50 -10.32 -3.66
C PHE A 35 -0.39 -10.43 -2.61
N GLU A 36 0.55 -11.33 -2.82
CA GLU A 36 1.82 -11.36 -2.09
C GLU A 36 2.87 -10.64 -2.92
N VAL A 37 3.34 -9.52 -2.41
CA VAL A 37 4.26 -8.61 -3.11
C VAL A 37 5.63 -8.70 -2.47
N SER A 38 6.66 -8.86 -3.32
CA SER A 38 8.06 -8.91 -2.91
C SER A 38 8.81 -7.72 -3.48
N TRP A 39 9.36 -6.87 -2.61
CA TRP A 39 10.30 -5.82 -3.01
C TRP A 39 11.74 -6.27 -2.73
N PRO A 40 12.69 -6.04 -3.66
CA PRO A 40 14.09 -6.29 -3.36
C PRO A 40 14.53 -5.49 -2.13
N GLU A 41 15.21 -6.11 -1.18
CA GLU A 41 15.61 -5.49 0.09
C GLU A 41 16.36 -4.15 -0.13
N ARG A 42 17.29 -4.13 -1.08
CA ARG A 42 18.05 -2.91 -1.45
C ARG A 42 17.17 -1.76 -1.96
N GLU A 43 15.95 -2.04 -2.42
CA GLU A 43 15.00 -1.08 -2.99
C GLU A 43 13.84 -0.80 -2.03
N PHE A 44 13.72 -1.55 -0.94
CA PHE A 44 12.60 -1.48 -0.03
C PHE A 44 12.38 -0.07 0.52
N HIS A 45 13.45 0.55 1.02
CA HIS A 45 13.40 1.92 1.52
C HIS A 45 12.88 2.92 0.49
N TYR A 46 13.42 2.88 -0.73
CA TYR A 46 13.01 3.76 -1.82
C TYR A 46 11.53 3.54 -2.20
N ASN A 47 11.12 2.28 -2.35
CA ASN A 47 9.75 1.94 -2.68
C ASN A 47 8.77 2.35 -1.56
N LEU A 48 9.16 2.18 -0.31
CA LEU A 48 8.36 2.60 0.84
C LEU A 48 8.19 4.12 0.89
N ALA A 49 9.26 4.89 0.68
CA ALA A 49 9.23 6.35 0.63
C ALA A 49 8.31 6.83 -0.51
N LYS A 50 8.43 6.22 -1.69
CA LYS A 50 7.59 6.52 -2.85
C LYS A 50 6.12 6.17 -2.61
N PHE A 51 5.84 5.01 -2.04
CA PHE A 51 4.48 4.58 -1.67
C PHE A 51 3.79 5.59 -0.74
N TYR A 52 4.50 6.12 0.24
CA TYR A 52 3.93 7.12 1.17
C TYR A 52 3.99 8.56 0.65
N GLY A 53 4.54 8.82 -0.54
CA GLY A 53 4.70 10.15 -1.11
C GLY A 53 5.52 11.09 -0.22
N LYS A 54 6.47 10.56 0.56
CA LYS A 54 7.24 11.29 1.56
C LYS A 54 8.71 10.92 1.50
N SER A 55 9.58 11.89 1.76
CA SER A 55 10.96 11.57 2.11
C SER A 55 10.98 10.87 3.46
N LEU A 56 11.40 9.61 3.48
CA LEU A 56 11.60 8.84 4.70
C LEU A 56 13.10 8.68 4.94
N PRO A 57 13.64 9.01 6.12
CA PRO A 57 15.03 8.69 6.44
C PRO A 57 15.25 7.16 6.41
N LYS A 58 16.35 6.71 5.82
CA LYS A 58 16.71 5.28 5.81
C LYS A 58 16.85 4.76 7.24
N GLY A 59 16.28 3.58 7.52
CA GLY A 59 16.25 3.00 8.86
C GLY A 59 15.29 3.69 9.83
N CYS A 60 14.37 4.53 9.33
CA CYS A 60 13.37 5.19 10.16
C CYS A 60 12.45 4.17 10.86
N LYS A 61 11.74 4.64 11.91
CA LYS A 61 10.80 3.81 12.66
C LYS A 61 9.78 3.10 11.77
N LYS A 62 9.24 3.79 10.76
CA LYS A 62 8.25 3.23 9.84
C LYS A 62 8.81 2.06 9.04
N GLU A 63 10.02 2.20 8.49
CA GLU A 63 10.69 1.14 7.74
C GLU A 63 10.95 -0.10 8.63
N LYS A 64 11.45 0.12 9.85
CA LYS A 64 11.68 -0.96 10.84
C LYS A 64 10.38 -1.66 11.25
N GLU A 65 9.28 -0.92 11.39
CA GLU A 65 7.99 -1.49 11.75
C GLU A 65 7.34 -2.26 10.61
N CYS A 66 7.51 -1.83 9.36
CA CYS A 66 7.01 -2.56 8.18
C CYS A 66 7.77 -3.88 7.97
N GLY A 67 9.11 -3.88 8.15
CA GLY A 67 9.99 -4.98 7.75
C GLY A 67 10.28 -4.97 6.24
N CYS A 68 11.32 -5.70 5.82
CA CYS A 68 11.85 -5.66 4.44
C CYS A 68 11.54 -6.93 3.61
N GLY A 69 10.66 -7.80 4.08
CA GLY A 69 10.27 -9.04 3.37
C GLY A 69 8.96 -8.90 2.61
N ASP A 70 8.43 -10.05 2.21
CA ASP A 70 7.18 -10.16 1.48
C ASP A 70 6.01 -9.67 2.32
N PHE A 71 5.10 -8.94 1.70
CA PHE A 71 3.92 -8.40 2.34
C PHE A 71 2.66 -8.69 1.52
N LEU A 72 1.49 -8.62 2.17
CA LEU A 72 0.21 -8.84 1.51
C LEU A 72 -0.47 -7.52 1.16
N VAL A 73 -1.10 -7.51 0.00
CA VAL A 73 -2.03 -6.47 -0.46
C VAL A 73 -3.39 -7.13 -0.66
N LEU A 74 -4.35 -6.78 0.19
CA LEU A 74 -5.72 -7.24 0.12
C LEU A 74 -6.52 -6.20 -0.66
N LEU A 75 -7.08 -6.60 -1.80
CA LEU A 75 -8.04 -5.81 -2.55
C LEU A 75 -9.44 -6.14 -2.04
N VAL A 76 -10.15 -5.14 -1.55
CA VAL A 76 -11.47 -5.30 -0.98
C VAL A 76 -12.47 -4.34 -1.60
N LYS A 77 -13.77 -4.70 -1.52
CA LYS A 77 -14.88 -3.83 -1.89
C LYS A 77 -15.68 -3.48 -0.64
N ASP A 78 -15.85 -2.20 -0.41
CA ASP A 78 -16.77 -1.65 0.59
C ASP A 78 -18.12 -1.40 -0.07
N SER A 79 -19.13 -2.16 0.31
CA SER A 79 -20.48 -2.07 -0.26
C SER A 79 -21.29 -0.90 0.30
N ALA A 80 -20.89 -0.37 1.46
CA ALA A 80 -21.56 0.72 2.15
C ALA A 80 -20.55 1.71 2.77
N PRO A 81 -19.78 2.43 1.92
CA PRO A 81 -18.75 3.34 2.40
C PRO A 81 -19.36 4.47 3.25
N ASP A 82 -18.76 4.73 4.41
CA ASP A 82 -19.12 5.81 5.34
C ASP A 82 -18.03 6.89 5.35
N TYR A 83 -18.37 8.09 4.86
CA TYR A 83 -17.41 9.19 4.71
C TYR A 83 -17.59 10.27 5.76
N LYS A 84 -16.50 10.60 6.45
CA LYS A 84 -16.38 11.77 7.31
C LYS A 84 -15.06 12.47 7.02
N ASP A 85 -15.09 13.78 6.87
CA ASP A 85 -13.92 14.63 6.57
C ASP A 85 -13.10 14.13 5.36
N GLY A 86 -13.80 13.65 4.30
CA GLY A 86 -13.20 13.14 3.08
C GLY A 86 -12.55 11.75 3.19
N LYS A 87 -12.73 11.04 4.32
CA LYS A 87 -12.14 9.72 4.57
C LYS A 87 -13.22 8.68 4.83
N ASN A 88 -13.04 7.48 4.29
CA ASN A 88 -13.89 6.33 4.58
C ASN A 88 -13.64 5.85 6.02
N GLN A 89 -14.64 5.98 6.89
CA GLN A 89 -14.51 5.63 8.31
C GLN A 89 -14.40 4.12 8.53
N ASN A 90 -14.98 3.29 7.66
CA ASN A 90 -14.88 1.83 7.76
C ASN A 90 -13.41 1.39 7.69
N THR A 91 -12.64 1.93 6.74
CA THR A 91 -11.22 1.59 6.58
C THR A 91 -10.35 2.25 7.66
N VAL A 92 -10.62 3.53 8.00
CA VAL A 92 -9.86 4.28 9.01
C VAL A 92 -10.02 3.64 10.39
N HIS A 93 -11.23 3.31 10.82
CA HIS A 93 -11.49 2.71 12.12
C HIS A 93 -10.80 1.34 12.24
N LEU A 94 -10.88 0.51 11.20
CA LEU A 94 -10.27 -0.81 11.21
C LEU A 94 -8.74 -0.72 11.26
N LYS A 95 -8.13 0.19 10.50
CA LYS A 95 -6.69 0.47 10.58
C LYS A 95 -6.25 0.89 11.99
N LEU A 96 -7.01 1.79 12.62
CA LEU A 96 -6.71 2.27 13.96
C LEU A 96 -6.93 1.18 15.01
N HIS A 97 -7.94 0.32 14.84
CA HIS A 97 -8.17 -0.84 15.69
C HIS A 97 -6.94 -1.76 15.67
N TYR A 98 -6.48 -2.20 14.51
CA TYR A 98 -5.31 -3.07 14.42
C TYR A 98 -4.06 -2.45 15.01
N ARG A 99 -3.84 -1.16 14.80
CA ARG A 99 -2.69 -0.47 15.40
C ARG A 99 -2.72 -0.47 16.92
N ARG A 100 -3.90 -0.32 17.53
CA ARG A 100 -4.06 -0.38 19.00
C ARG A 100 -3.86 -1.79 19.54
N GLU A 101 -4.52 -2.77 18.95
CA GLU A 101 -4.46 -4.16 19.40
C GLU A 101 -3.03 -4.74 19.31
N PHE A 102 -2.27 -4.29 18.34
CA PHE A 102 -0.94 -4.84 18.07
C PHE A 102 0.22 -3.90 18.46
N GLY A 103 -0.01 -3.05 19.45
CA GLY A 103 1.05 -2.23 20.09
C GLY A 103 1.45 -0.98 19.29
N GLY A 104 0.54 -0.38 18.53
CA GLY A 104 0.74 0.92 17.86
C GLY A 104 1.70 0.91 16.68
N LYS A 105 2.05 -0.26 16.15
CA LYS A 105 3.03 -0.42 15.07
C LYS A 105 2.42 -0.19 13.69
N ASN A 106 3.25 0.28 12.74
CA ASN A 106 2.83 0.55 11.37
C ASN A 106 2.91 -0.68 10.46
N PHE A 107 2.64 -1.89 10.95
CA PHE A 107 2.66 -3.10 10.12
C PHE A 107 1.36 -3.35 9.36
N ILE A 108 0.34 -2.48 9.54
CA ILE A 108 -0.85 -2.45 8.72
C ILE A 108 -1.04 -1.05 8.14
N HIS A 109 -1.38 -1.00 6.86
CA HIS A 109 -1.84 0.18 6.15
C HIS A 109 -3.19 -0.11 5.50
N CYS A 110 -4.04 0.90 5.35
CA CYS A 110 -5.15 0.87 4.40
C CYS A 110 -5.34 2.25 3.77
N SER A 111 -5.95 2.26 2.60
CA SER A 111 -6.35 3.51 1.93
C SER A 111 -7.48 4.19 2.70
N ASP A 112 -7.33 5.51 2.92
CA ASP A 112 -8.34 6.32 3.61
C ASP A 112 -9.44 6.81 2.64
N THR A 113 -9.15 6.80 1.32
CA THR A 113 -10.07 7.24 0.27
C THR A 113 -10.08 6.27 -0.90
N LYS A 114 -11.13 6.33 -1.73
CA LYS A 114 -11.23 5.57 -2.97
C LYS A 114 -10.03 5.84 -3.89
N GLN A 115 -9.66 7.13 -4.08
CA GLN A 115 -8.55 7.49 -4.96
C GLN A 115 -7.22 6.94 -4.45
N GLU A 116 -6.95 7.03 -3.15
CA GLU A 116 -5.76 6.41 -2.54
C GLU A 116 -5.73 4.90 -2.76
N GLY A 117 -6.89 4.23 -2.70
CA GLY A 117 -7.01 2.80 -2.99
C GLY A 117 -6.61 2.46 -4.42
N ILE A 118 -7.10 3.23 -5.40
CA ILE A 118 -6.77 3.06 -6.82
C ILE A 118 -5.27 3.27 -7.06
N ASP A 119 -4.71 4.40 -6.57
CA ASP A 119 -3.31 4.76 -6.78
C ASP A 119 -2.36 3.75 -6.14
N ASN A 120 -2.67 3.33 -4.92
CA ASN A 120 -1.88 2.36 -4.18
C ASN A 120 -1.92 0.97 -4.83
N LEU A 121 -3.11 0.50 -5.28
CA LEU A 121 -3.22 -0.77 -6.00
C LEU A 121 -2.38 -0.74 -7.28
N ALA A 122 -2.54 0.30 -8.10
CA ALA A 122 -1.78 0.47 -9.32
C ALA A 122 -0.26 0.53 -9.07
N TYR A 123 0.16 1.22 -8.01
CA TYR A 123 1.57 1.29 -7.63
C TYR A 123 2.14 -0.08 -7.24
N LEU A 124 1.41 -0.83 -6.39
CA LEU A 124 1.89 -2.09 -5.80
C LEU A 124 1.80 -3.27 -6.77
N THR A 125 0.77 -3.31 -7.62
CA THR A 125 0.49 -4.46 -8.46
C THR A 125 0.67 -4.19 -9.96
N GLY A 126 0.68 -2.91 -10.35
CA GLY A 126 0.68 -2.50 -11.75
C GLY A 126 -0.65 -2.68 -12.46
N MET A 127 -1.75 -2.88 -11.72
CA MET A 127 -3.09 -3.20 -12.25
C MET A 127 -4.16 -2.30 -11.63
N THR A 128 -5.27 -2.14 -12.33
CA THR A 128 -6.54 -1.67 -11.76
C THR A 128 -7.30 -2.81 -11.09
N ALA A 129 -8.37 -2.50 -10.35
CA ALA A 129 -9.22 -3.52 -9.75
C ALA A 129 -9.94 -4.38 -10.81
N GLU A 130 -10.36 -3.77 -11.91
CA GLU A 130 -10.99 -4.42 -13.05
C GLU A 130 -10.02 -5.37 -13.77
N GLU A 131 -8.78 -4.94 -13.98
CA GLU A 131 -7.72 -5.78 -14.55
C GLU A 131 -7.39 -6.98 -13.64
N ALA A 132 -7.34 -6.75 -12.31
CA ALA A 132 -7.12 -7.80 -11.35
C ALA A 132 -8.27 -8.84 -11.37
N ALA A 133 -9.53 -8.38 -11.38
CA ALA A 133 -10.70 -9.24 -11.48
C ALA A 133 -10.74 -10.02 -12.79
N SER A 134 -10.46 -9.36 -13.93
CA SER A 134 -10.42 -10.00 -15.25
C SER A 134 -9.35 -11.06 -15.35
N ARG A 135 -8.17 -10.81 -14.77
CA ARG A 135 -7.00 -11.69 -14.89
C ARG A 135 -7.03 -12.89 -13.95
N TYR A 136 -7.54 -12.71 -12.75
CA TYR A 136 -7.41 -13.70 -11.68
C TYR A 136 -8.76 -14.22 -11.15
N GLY A 137 -9.88 -13.63 -11.58
CA GLY A 137 -11.20 -13.96 -11.07
C GLY A 137 -11.39 -13.51 -9.62
N SER A 138 -12.31 -14.16 -8.92
CA SER A 138 -12.57 -13.91 -7.49
C SER A 138 -11.55 -14.64 -6.62
N TYR A 139 -11.32 -14.11 -5.39
CA TYR A 139 -10.46 -14.75 -4.42
C TYR A 139 -10.90 -16.20 -4.11
N ASN A 140 -9.98 -17.14 -4.22
CA ASN A 140 -10.21 -18.57 -4.09
C ASN A 140 -9.38 -19.24 -2.99
N GLY A 141 -8.93 -18.46 -2.01
CA GLY A 141 -8.10 -18.94 -0.89
C GLY A 141 -6.59 -18.97 -1.18
N ARG A 142 -6.16 -18.53 -2.38
CA ARG A 142 -4.73 -18.52 -2.76
C ARG A 142 -4.22 -17.11 -2.94
N TYR A 143 -2.97 -16.87 -2.54
CA TYR A 143 -2.30 -15.59 -2.77
C TYR A 143 -1.67 -15.56 -4.17
N ILE A 144 -1.84 -14.45 -4.86
CA ILE A 144 -1.21 -14.21 -6.16
C ILE A 144 0.18 -13.61 -5.90
N LYS A 145 1.22 -14.37 -6.19
CA LYS A 145 2.61 -13.89 -6.02
C LYS A 145 2.98 -12.92 -7.12
N LEU A 146 3.37 -11.71 -6.72
CA LEU A 146 3.84 -10.67 -7.62
C LEU A 146 5.27 -10.29 -7.26
N ALA A 147 6.21 -10.59 -8.16
CA ALA A 147 7.54 -10.00 -8.10
C ALA A 147 7.43 -8.54 -8.58
N PHE A 148 7.75 -7.60 -7.71
CA PHE A 148 7.76 -6.18 -8.07
C PHE A 148 8.83 -5.94 -9.15
N LYS A 149 8.38 -5.65 -10.36
CA LYS A 149 9.25 -5.19 -11.44
C LYS A 149 9.21 -3.66 -11.45
N PRO A 150 10.25 -2.97 -10.92
CA PRO A 150 10.27 -1.52 -11.01
C PRO A 150 10.20 -1.12 -12.48
N ARG A 151 9.26 -0.26 -12.85
CA ARG A 151 9.15 0.25 -14.22
C ARG A 151 10.45 1.00 -14.54
N ARG A 152 11.30 0.44 -15.39
CA ARG A 152 12.62 1.03 -15.77
C ARG A 152 12.49 2.47 -16.26
N HIS A 153 11.38 2.83 -16.92
CA HIS A 153 11.14 4.19 -17.42
C HIS A 153 10.91 5.23 -16.31
N LEU A 154 10.34 4.85 -15.17
CA LEU A 154 10.18 5.77 -14.04
C LEU A 154 11.52 6.08 -13.36
N ARG A 155 12.46 5.13 -13.32
CA ARG A 155 13.80 5.38 -12.72
C ARG A 155 14.61 6.43 -13.46
N LEU A 156 14.49 6.50 -14.79
CA LEU A 156 15.21 7.50 -15.56
C LEU A 156 14.57 8.89 -15.38
N ALA A 157 13.24 8.97 -15.47
CA ALA A 157 12.51 10.21 -15.24
C ALA A 157 12.67 10.74 -13.80
N ASP A 158 12.59 9.85 -12.80
CA ASP A 158 12.81 10.22 -11.39
C ASP A 158 14.25 10.73 -11.16
N LYS A 159 15.28 10.09 -11.73
CA LYS A 159 16.67 10.56 -11.65
C LYS A 159 16.89 11.90 -12.33
N ILE A 160 16.26 12.10 -13.50
CA ILE A 160 16.32 13.37 -14.21
C ILE A 160 15.64 14.46 -13.38
N LEU A 161 14.48 14.18 -12.81
CA LEU A 161 13.75 15.12 -11.96
C LEU A 161 14.52 15.45 -10.67
N GLU A 162 15.10 14.47 -10.00
CA GLU A 162 15.95 14.70 -8.82
C GLU A 162 17.19 15.55 -9.17
N SER A 163 17.81 15.26 -10.32
CA SER A 163 18.96 16.05 -10.81
C SER A 163 18.56 17.48 -11.13
N LEU A 164 17.39 17.70 -11.73
CA LEU A 164 16.85 19.03 -12.02
C LEU A 164 16.51 19.80 -10.74
N ILE A 165 15.91 19.14 -9.75
CA ILE A 165 15.61 19.73 -8.43
C ILE A 165 16.90 20.10 -7.70
N ALA A 166 17.92 19.24 -7.72
CA ALA A 166 19.23 19.53 -7.12
C ALA A 166 19.90 20.72 -7.80
N LEU A 167 19.87 20.77 -9.13
CA LEU A 167 20.41 21.89 -9.92
C LEU A 167 19.65 23.20 -9.61
N TYR A 168 18.33 23.17 -9.57
CA TYR A 168 17.49 24.31 -9.22
C TYR A 168 17.83 24.85 -7.82
N ARG A 169 17.95 23.96 -6.82
CA ARG A 169 18.35 24.36 -5.46
C ARG A 169 19.75 24.97 -5.42
N SER A 170 20.72 24.44 -6.16
CA SER A 170 22.09 25.00 -6.21
C SER A 170 22.11 26.39 -6.81
N ILE A 171 21.25 26.69 -7.78
CA ILE A 171 21.19 28.01 -8.46
C ILE A 171 20.46 29.05 -7.59
N PHE A 172 19.41 28.64 -6.84
CA PHE A 172 18.54 29.59 -6.14
C PHE A 172 18.73 29.61 -4.61
N SER A 173 19.57 28.76 -4.02
CA SER A 173 19.91 28.78 -2.58
C SER A 173 21.19 29.60 -2.29
N SER A 174 21.73 30.27 -3.28
CA SER A 174 22.94 31.12 -3.13
C SER A 174 22.60 32.63 -3.13
N LYS A 175 21.39 32.97 -2.63
CA LYS A 175 21.01 34.37 -2.36
C LYS A 175 20.58 34.56 -0.95
#